data_123259f56736e5375933f0e58e256c54
#
_entry.id   123259f56736e5375933f0e58e256c54
#
_cell.length_a   1.000
_cell.length_b   1.000
_cell.length_c   1.000
_cell.angle_alpha   90.00
_cell.angle_beta   90.00
_cell.angle_gamma   90.00
#
_symmetry.space_group_name_H-M   'P 1'
#
loop_
_entity.id
_entity.type
_entity.pdbx_description
1 polymer ?
#
loop_
_entity_poly.entity_id
_entity_poly.type
_entity_poly.pdbx_seq_one_letter_code
_entity_poly.pdbx_strand_id
1 'polypeptide(L)'
;MSIVDYSSYSKFLFCPWAWYENYENQMQLRYVGQRSDPLCLGSLVHNALDNFAKTGKPFVDEDTIRENNPTPDTMVMAEVLVVGYLRKYPKEHWPTERAEQPLQFPLIEGGFVGDKYLDNNYTINGLAKLDGYFYVPEDTTIESGLDGYTLTLSRGWWGKEFKTKAHGRNRAEWIKEWQTKRQADFQILALQEHLRLNEKHMDRLDGLNTTVQGILICVLEKPHEYVPKRKCAKCRGDYDLQLYRPMEHGFACPACDTVQELSPYIPKVPKIPEYFRVTATRDSEQLSVAKREITAVAIRMDRMRGEGMEVEQPNRDACVNNVYRRQCAYMEPHTYGGTTATDARYEKIDATKYRGLVDIT
;
A
#
# COMPACT_ATOMS: atom_id res chain seq x y z
N MET A 1 -24.16 10.85 -0.34
CA MET A 1 -22.72 11.20 -0.49
C MET A 1 -21.96 9.92 -0.77
N SER A 2 -21.19 9.87 -1.85
CA SER A 2 -20.38 8.69 -2.21
C SER A 2 -18.92 8.99 -1.97
N ILE A 3 -18.18 7.99 -1.45
CA ILE A 3 -16.76 8.12 -1.15
C ILE A 3 -15.97 7.12 -2.00
N VAL A 4 -14.85 7.57 -2.55
CA VAL A 4 -13.93 6.77 -3.37
C VAL A 4 -12.51 6.92 -2.86
N ASP A 5 -11.93 5.86 -2.33
CA ASP A 5 -10.51 5.79 -1.97
C ASP A 5 -9.68 5.14 -3.10
N TYR A 6 -8.36 5.23 -2.98
CA TYR A 6 -7.46 4.64 -3.98
C TYR A 6 -7.62 3.11 -4.10
N SER A 7 -7.87 2.40 -3.01
CA SER A 7 -8.01 0.94 -3.02
C SER A 7 -9.26 0.52 -3.77
N SER A 8 -10.38 1.18 -3.49
CA SER A 8 -11.66 1.03 -4.16
C SER A 8 -11.56 1.38 -5.65
N TYR A 9 -10.97 2.54 -5.97
CA TYR A 9 -10.68 2.98 -7.33
C TYR A 9 -9.84 1.95 -8.12
N SER A 10 -8.73 1.51 -7.55
CA SER A 10 -7.83 0.54 -8.17
C SER A 10 -8.51 -0.83 -8.39
N LYS A 11 -9.33 -1.26 -7.44
CA LYS A 11 -10.10 -2.50 -7.54
C LYS A 11 -11.16 -2.42 -8.65
N PHE A 12 -11.84 -1.26 -8.78
CA PHE A 12 -12.81 -1.04 -9.83
C PHE A 12 -12.17 -1.08 -11.22
N LEU A 13 -11.02 -0.42 -11.40
CA LEU A 13 -10.25 -0.49 -12.65
C LEU A 13 -9.77 -1.90 -12.96
N PHE A 14 -9.41 -2.66 -11.95
CA PHE A 14 -9.03 -4.05 -12.13
C PHE A 14 -10.21 -4.89 -12.62
N CYS A 15 -11.34 -4.85 -11.92
CA CYS A 15 -12.58 -5.51 -12.32
C CYS A 15 -13.78 -4.88 -11.61
N PRO A 16 -14.72 -4.21 -12.32
CA PRO A 16 -15.90 -3.59 -11.72
C PRO A 16 -16.75 -4.57 -10.91
N TRP A 17 -16.93 -5.80 -11.40
CA TRP A 17 -17.69 -6.83 -10.68
C TRP A 17 -17.03 -7.28 -9.39
N ALA A 18 -15.70 -7.49 -9.41
CA ALA A 18 -14.96 -7.81 -8.19
C ALA A 18 -14.96 -6.65 -7.16
N TRP A 19 -15.02 -5.40 -7.66
CA TRP A 19 -15.23 -4.24 -6.82
C TRP A 19 -16.61 -4.25 -6.18
N TYR A 20 -17.68 -4.48 -6.96
CA TYR A 20 -19.05 -4.49 -6.48
C TYR A 20 -19.26 -5.55 -5.39
N GLU A 21 -18.78 -6.77 -5.62
CA GLU A 21 -18.83 -7.83 -4.62
C GLU A 21 -18.09 -7.46 -3.32
N ASN A 22 -16.93 -6.84 -3.44
CA ASN A 22 -16.10 -6.54 -2.28
C ASN A 22 -16.58 -5.31 -1.48
N TYR A 23 -17.01 -4.25 -2.16
CA TYR A 23 -17.33 -2.97 -1.52
C TYR A 23 -18.81 -2.73 -1.34
N GLU A 24 -19.66 -3.15 -2.28
CA GLU A 24 -21.10 -2.94 -2.18
C GLU A 24 -21.81 -4.14 -1.52
N ASN A 25 -21.55 -5.34 -1.99
CA ASN A 25 -22.09 -6.56 -1.35
C ASN A 25 -21.32 -6.93 -0.07
N GLN A 26 -20.16 -6.30 0.16
CA GLN A 26 -19.29 -6.57 1.31
C GLN A 26 -18.94 -8.06 1.46
N MET A 27 -18.66 -8.70 0.35
CA MET A 27 -18.32 -10.13 0.31
C MET A 27 -16.82 -10.33 0.11
N GLN A 28 -16.24 -11.23 0.86
CA GLN A 28 -14.85 -11.67 0.70
C GLN A 28 -14.77 -13.18 0.79
N LEU A 29 -13.71 -13.76 0.20
CA LEU A 29 -13.41 -15.16 0.45
C LEU A 29 -13.21 -15.37 1.94
N ARG A 30 -13.88 -16.38 2.49
CA ARG A 30 -13.68 -16.80 3.88
C ARG A 30 -12.23 -17.20 4.07
N TYR A 31 -11.53 -16.43 4.90
CA TYR A 31 -10.13 -16.66 5.16
C TYR A 31 -9.99 -17.70 6.28
N VAL A 32 -9.61 -18.92 5.89
CA VAL A 32 -9.28 -19.96 6.85
C VAL A 32 -7.78 -19.89 7.14
N GLY A 33 -7.38 -19.03 8.09
CA GLY A 33 -5.97 -18.92 8.47
C GLY A 33 -5.55 -17.51 8.95
N GLN A 34 -4.27 -17.36 9.22
CA GLN A 34 -3.68 -16.06 9.58
C GLN A 34 -3.66 -15.10 8.37
N ARG A 35 -3.82 -13.81 8.64
CA ARG A 35 -3.61 -12.75 7.64
C ARG A 35 -2.22 -12.94 7.01
N SER A 36 -2.09 -12.69 5.70
CA SER A 36 -0.78 -12.90 5.06
C SER A 36 0.31 -12.08 5.74
N ASP A 37 1.45 -12.69 6.06
CA ASP A 37 2.58 -12.04 6.74
C ASP A 37 2.99 -10.66 6.15
N PRO A 38 3.00 -10.45 4.82
CA PRO A 38 3.33 -9.14 4.26
C PRO A 38 2.34 -8.03 4.65
N LEU A 39 1.04 -8.32 4.72
CA LEU A 39 0.02 -7.34 5.11
C LEU A 39 0.07 -7.07 6.62
N CYS A 40 0.22 -8.14 7.40
CA CYS A 40 0.41 -8.05 8.84
C CYS A 40 1.63 -7.18 9.18
N LEU A 41 2.79 -7.47 8.60
CA LEU A 41 4.02 -6.70 8.81
C LEU A 41 3.85 -5.22 8.43
N GLY A 42 3.18 -4.93 7.31
CA GLY A 42 2.87 -3.56 6.92
C GLY A 42 2.09 -2.83 8.01
N SER A 43 1.01 -3.43 8.51
CA SER A 43 0.17 -2.84 9.58
C SER A 43 0.96 -2.58 10.86
N LEU A 44 1.81 -3.53 11.30
CA LEU A 44 2.65 -3.36 12.49
C LEU A 44 3.67 -2.22 12.34
N VAL A 45 4.33 -2.13 11.18
CA VAL A 45 5.31 -1.06 10.90
C VAL A 45 4.65 0.30 10.89
N HIS A 46 3.50 0.45 10.19
CA HIS A 46 2.76 1.71 10.16
C HIS A 46 2.31 2.14 11.55
N ASN A 47 1.72 1.23 12.33
CA ASN A 47 1.29 1.52 13.69
C ASN A 47 2.44 1.94 14.61
N ALA A 48 3.59 1.25 14.53
CA ALA A 48 4.75 1.61 15.35
C ALA A 48 5.34 2.98 14.98
N LEU A 49 5.36 3.34 13.69
CA LEU A 49 5.83 4.65 13.22
C LEU A 49 4.84 5.77 13.56
N ASP A 50 3.53 5.49 13.50
CA ASP A 50 2.48 6.40 13.92
C ASP A 50 2.59 6.69 15.43
N ASN A 51 2.74 5.66 16.25
CA ASN A 51 2.96 5.81 17.68
C ASN A 51 4.26 6.56 18.00
N PHE A 52 5.31 6.33 17.21
CA PHE A 52 6.54 7.11 17.36
C PHE A 52 6.31 8.61 17.05
N ALA A 53 5.58 8.93 16.00
CA ALA A 53 5.25 10.31 15.65
C ALA A 53 4.44 11.01 16.76
N LYS A 54 3.53 10.28 17.42
CA LYS A 54 2.65 10.81 18.48
C LYS A 54 3.35 10.93 19.85
N THR A 55 4.21 9.96 20.18
CA THR A 55 4.72 9.78 21.56
C THR A 55 6.24 9.84 21.69
N GLY A 56 6.97 9.84 20.58
CA GLY A 56 8.43 9.72 20.55
C GLY A 56 8.95 8.30 20.84
N LYS A 57 8.06 7.31 21.00
CA LYS A 57 8.41 5.91 21.27
C LYS A 57 7.80 4.98 20.23
N PRO A 58 8.59 4.16 19.53
CA PRO A 58 8.06 3.19 18.60
C PRO A 58 7.54 1.96 19.38
N PHE A 59 6.23 1.70 19.28
CA PHE A 59 5.60 0.49 19.78
C PHE A 59 4.38 0.14 18.94
N VAL A 60 4.00 -1.13 18.92
CA VAL A 60 2.76 -1.60 18.31
C VAL A 60 1.73 -1.74 19.44
N ASP A 61 0.56 -1.14 19.26
CA ASP A 61 -0.52 -1.22 20.25
C ASP A 61 -1.18 -2.62 20.28
N GLU A 62 -1.83 -2.92 21.41
CA GLU A 62 -2.46 -4.22 21.63
C GLU A 62 -3.61 -4.50 20.67
N ASP A 63 -4.34 -3.48 20.22
CA ASP A 63 -5.44 -3.63 19.28
C ASP A 63 -4.91 -4.07 17.93
N THR A 64 -3.84 -3.42 17.44
CA THR A 64 -3.17 -3.79 16.20
C THR A 64 -2.59 -5.21 16.26
N ILE A 65 -2.01 -5.62 17.40
CA ILE A 65 -1.52 -6.98 17.60
C ILE A 65 -2.68 -7.99 17.55
N ARG A 66 -3.77 -7.70 18.24
CA ARG A 66 -4.94 -8.59 18.29
C ARG A 66 -5.60 -8.75 16.91
N GLU A 67 -5.75 -7.65 16.18
CA GLU A 67 -6.37 -7.66 14.85
C GLU A 67 -5.56 -8.40 13.79
N ASN A 68 -4.23 -8.29 13.87
CA ASN A 68 -3.36 -8.89 12.87
C ASN A 68 -2.86 -10.30 13.25
N ASN A 69 -2.95 -10.68 14.52
CA ASN A 69 -2.48 -11.96 15.06
C ASN A 69 -1.10 -12.36 14.49
N PRO A 70 -0.05 -11.51 14.68
CA PRO A 70 1.25 -11.70 14.07
C PRO A 70 1.97 -12.91 14.64
N THR A 71 2.80 -13.57 13.82
CA THR A 71 3.77 -14.52 14.34
C THR A 71 4.87 -13.79 15.13
N PRO A 72 5.56 -14.47 16.07
CA PRO A 72 6.73 -13.88 16.75
C PRO A 72 7.78 -13.34 15.78
N ASP A 73 8.04 -14.04 14.67
CA ASP A 73 8.99 -13.61 13.65
C ASP A 73 8.54 -12.33 12.95
N THR A 74 7.24 -12.19 12.66
CA THR A 74 6.67 -10.97 12.07
C THR A 74 6.78 -9.78 13.02
N MET A 75 6.60 -9.99 14.33
CA MET A 75 6.79 -8.94 15.35
C MET A 75 8.25 -8.48 15.41
N VAL A 76 9.20 -9.43 15.51
CA VAL A 76 10.64 -9.12 15.52
C VAL A 76 11.05 -8.39 14.24
N MET A 77 10.53 -8.81 13.07
CA MET A 77 10.80 -8.15 11.80
C MET A 77 10.28 -6.71 11.78
N ALA A 78 9.08 -6.46 12.30
CA ALA A 78 8.54 -5.11 12.42
C ALA A 78 9.42 -4.21 13.28
N GLU A 79 9.85 -4.69 14.45
CA GLU A 79 10.75 -3.98 15.34
C GLU A 79 12.09 -3.66 14.67
N VAL A 80 12.72 -4.64 14.03
CA VAL A 80 14.01 -4.47 13.30
C VAL A 80 13.88 -3.41 12.21
N LEU A 81 12.79 -3.43 11.44
CA LEU A 81 12.55 -2.45 10.37
C LEU A 81 12.35 -1.04 10.93
N VAL A 82 11.53 -0.88 11.96
CA VAL A 82 11.24 0.42 12.55
C VAL A 82 12.46 1.02 13.26
N VAL A 83 13.09 0.25 14.14
CA VAL A 83 14.29 0.72 14.89
C VAL A 83 15.43 1.03 13.94
N GLY A 84 15.64 0.21 12.91
CA GLY A 84 16.67 0.46 11.90
C GLY A 84 16.41 1.71 11.07
N TYR A 85 15.14 1.96 10.67
CA TYR A 85 14.73 3.18 9.99
C TYR A 85 15.01 4.43 10.85
N LEU A 86 14.58 4.42 12.11
CA LEU A 86 14.77 5.53 13.03
C LEU A 86 16.25 5.78 13.36
N ARG A 87 17.09 4.75 13.38
CA ARG A 87 18.55 4.90 13.54
C ARG A 87 19.21 5.50 12.29
N LYS A 88 18.76 5.11 11.10
CA LYS A 88 19.28 5.65 9.84
C LYS A 88 18.90 7.12 9.65
N TYR A 89 17.70 7.48 10.06
CA TYR A 89 17.17 8.84 9.92
C TYR A 89 16.80 9.43 11.30
N PRO A 90 17.79 9.65 12.20
CA PRO A 90 17.54 10.07 13.59
C PRO A 90 16.99 11.48 13.71
N LYS A 91 17.17 12.29 12.67
CA LYS A 91 16.63 13.64 12.59
C LYS A 91 15.69 13.66 11.38
N GLU A 92 14.43 13.35 11.60
CA GLU A 92 13.45 13.84 10.67
C GLU A 92 13.40 15.37 10.87
N HIS A 93 13.87 16.09 9.87
CA HIS A 93 14.11 17.53 9.96
C HIS A 93 12.83 18.34 10.18
N TRP A 94 11.65 17.70 10.06
CA TRP A 94 10.37 18.38 10.15
C TRP A 94 9.41 17.60 11.05
N PRO A 95 8.78 18.27 12.01
CA PRO A 95 7.73 17.63 12.80
C PRO A 95 6.61 17.20 11.85
N THR A 96 6.20 15.96 11.99
CA THR A 96 5.03 15.44 11.27
C THR A 96 3.79 15.98 11.97
N GLU A 97 3.02 16.84 11.30
CA GLU A 97 1.94 17.56 11.99
C GLU A 97 0.74 16.69 12.33
N ARG A 98 0.50 15.62 11.60
CA ARG A 98 -0.54 14.63 11.94
C ARG A 98 -0.20 13.29 11.32
N ALA A 99 -0.33 12.26 12.11
CA ALA A 99 -0.20 10.88 11.70
C ALA A 99 -1.58 10.29 11.39
N GLU A 100 -1.65 9.46 10.36
CA GLU A 100 -2.80 8.63 9.98
C GLU A 100 -4.18 9.31 10.00
N GLN A 101 -4.37 10.42 9.27
CA GLN A 101 -5.71 11.01 9.10
C GLN A 101 -6.30 10.71 7.72
N PRO A 102 -7.57 10.29 7.67
CA PRO A 102 -8.32 10.27 6.42
C PRO A 102 -8.63 11.72 6.01
N LEU A 103 -8.18 12.09 4.83
CA LEU A 103 -8.43 13.41 4.23
C LEU A 103 -9.34 13.25 3.02
N GLN A 104 -10.35 14.12 2.93
CA GLN A 104 -11.29 14.12 1.82
C GLN A 104 -11.02 15.28 0.87
N PHE A 105 -11.39 15.09 -0.40
CA PHE A 105 -11.38 16.14 -1.40
C PHE A 105 -12.57 15.96 -2.34
N PRO A 106 -13.19 17.08 -2.81
CA PRO A 106 -14.34 16.99 -3.68
C PRO A 106 -13.94 16.56 -5.09
N LEU A 107 -14.60 15.52 -5.59
CA LEU A 107 -14.58 15.11 -6.98
C LEU A 107 -15.74 15.75 -7.76
N ILE A 108 -16.93 15.74 -7.15
CA ILE A 108 -18.15 16.35 -7.67
C ILE A 108 -18.88 17.06 -6.53
N GLU A 109 -19.26 18.29 -6.75
CA GLU A 109 -20.07 19.11 -5.83
C GLU A 109 -21.26 19.68 -6.62
N GLY A 110 -22.34 18.93 -6.75
CA GLY A 110 -23.56 19.37 -7.44
C GLY A 110 -23.38 19.79 -8.91
N GLY A 111 -24.45 20.16 -9.57
CA GLY A 111 -24.40 20.74 -10.90
C GLY A 111 -24.44 19.75 -12.05
N PHE A 112 -23.88 20.11 -13.21
CA PHE A 112 -23.90 19.30 -14.43
C PHE A 112 -22.71 18.36 -14.51
N VAL A 113 -22.98 17.08 -14.80
CA VAL A 113 -21.97 16.10 -15.21
C VAL A 113 -22.36 15.61 -16.61
N GLY A 114 -21.63 16.07 -17.60
CA GLY A 114 -22.05 15.95 -19.01
C GLY A 114 -23.37 16.71 -19.23
N ASP A 115 -24.36 16.04 -19.85
CA ASP A 115 -25.67 16.62 -20.14
C ASP A 115 -26.71 16.42 -19.02
N LYS A 116 -26.33 15.78 -17.92
CA LYS A 116 -27.23 15.51 -16.78
C LYS A 116 -27.02 16.53 -15.67
N TYR A 117 -28.12 17.19 -15.27
CA TYR A 117 -28.15 17.95 -14.03
C TYR A 117 -28.18 16.99 -12.83
N LEU A 118 -27.21 17.10 -11.98
CA LEU A 118 -27.19 16.41 -10.70
C LEU A 118 -27.75 17.36 -9.63
N ASP A 119 -28.59 16.81 -8.75
CA ASP A 119 -29.12 17.57 -7.61
C ASP A 119 -27.98 18.31 -6.89
N ASN A 120 -28.25 19.52 -6.39
CA ASN A 120 -27.29 20.32 -5.64
C ASN A 120 -26.71 19.58 -4.41
N ASN A 121 -27.41 18.54 -3.92
CA ASN A 121 -26.96 17.68 -2.84
C ASN A 121 -26.12 16.47 -3.32
N TYR A 122 -25.92 16.30 -4.62
CA TYR A 122 -25.14 15.20 -5.13
C TYR A 122 -23.66 15.51 -4.98
N THR A 123 -22.98 14.72 -4.16
CA THR A 123 -21.55 14.86 -3.90
C THR A 123 -20.84 13.52 -4.01
N ILE A 124 -19.70 13.50 -4.67
CA ILE A 124 -18.74 12.40 -4.62
C ILE A 124 -17.42 12.97 -4.10
N ASN A 125 -16.90 12.37 -3.05
CA ASN A 125 -15.62 12.73 -2.49
C ASN A 125 -14.55 11.64 -2.74
N GLY A 126 -13.35 12.08 -3.07
CA GLY A 126 -12.15 11.26 -2.96
C GLY A 126 -11.67 11.21 -1.51
N LEU A 127 -11.10 10.08 -1.12
CA LEU A 127 -10.54 9.86 0.21
C LEU A 127 -9.09 9.38 0.06
N ALA A 128 -8.19 9.98 0.82
CA ALA A 128 -6.83 9.47 0.98
C ALA A 128 -6.45 9.43 2.45
N LYS A 129 -5.71 8.40 2.83
CA LYS A 129 -5.06 8.30 4.13
C LYS A 129 -3.57 8.57 3.92
N LEU A 130 -3.02 9.52 4.67
CA LEU A 130 -1.59 9.81 4.71
C LEU A 130 -1.01 9.33 6.04
N ASP A 131 0.21 8.83 6.01
CA ASP A 131 0.93 8.50 7.25
C ASP A 131 1.44 9.77 7.97
N GLY A 132 1.36 10.92 7.31
CA GLY A 132 1.64 12.22 7.86
C GLY A 132 1.86 13.28 6.78
N TYR A 133 2.06 14.52 7.19
CA TYR A 133 2.50 15.61 6.32
C TYR A 133 3.34 16.61 7.11
N PHE A 134 4.17 17.39 6.39
CA PHE A 134 5.10 18.32 6.99
C PHE A 134 5.37 19.50 6.04
N TYR A 135 5.90 20.58 6.59
CA TYR A 135 6.28 21.78 5.84
C TYR A 135 7.80 21.90 5.72
N VAL A 136 8.29 22.14 4.52
CA VAL A 136 9.69 22.42 4.22
C VAL A 136 9.85 23.93 4.05
N PRO A 137 10.56 24.62 4.97
CA PRO A 137 10.63 26.10 4.99
C PRO A 137 11.48 26.68 3.86
N GLU A 138 12.46 25.94 3.38
CA GLU A 138 13.37 26.29 2.27
C GLU A 138 13.79 25.03 1.52
N ASP A 139 14.19 25.19 0.26
CA ASP A 139 14.67 24.07 -0.55
C ASP A 139 15.78 23.32 0.18
N THR A 140 15.55 22.06 0.47
CA THR A 140 16.42 21.28 1.33
C THR A 140 16.83 19.98 0.65
N THR A 141 18.12 19.70 0.64
CA THR A 141 18.65 18.43 0.14
C THR A 141 18.76 17.43 1.28
N ILE A 142 18.16 16.25 1.11
CA ILE A 142 18.18 15.14 2.05
C ILE A 142 18.82 13.90 1.46
N GLU A 143 19.33 13.03 2.32
CA GLU A 143 19.83 11.73 1.92
C GLU A 143 18.68 10.83 1.44
N SER A 144 18.82 10.30 0.24
CA SER A 144 17.85 9.32 -0.30
C SER A 144 18.01 7.93 0.36
N GLY A 145 19.20 7.58 0.81
CA GLY A 145 19.53 6.23 1.28
C GLY A 145 19.84 5.24 0.15
N LEU A 146 19.77 5.68 -1.10
CA LEU A 146 20.33 4.98 -2.25
C LEU A 146 21.75 5.51 -2.49
N ASP A 147 22.68 4.62 -2.78
CA ASP A 147 24.10 4.97 -2.92
C ASP A 147 24.31 6.10 -3.95
N GLY A 148 24.88 7.22 -3.47
CA GLY A 148 25.21 8.38 -4.27
C GLY A 148 24.01 9.28 -4.67
N TYR A 149 22.80 9.01 -4.17
CA TYR A 149 21.62 9.81 -4.49
C TYR A 149 21.15 10.66 -3.33
N THR A 150 20.87 11.91 -3.64
CA THR A 150 20.18 12.85 -2.73
C THR A 150 18.82 13.22 -3.34
N LEU A 151 17.92 13.70 -2.49
CA LEU A 151 16.61 14.23 -2.89
C LEU A 151 16.59 15.72 -2.51
N THR A 152 16.12 16.55 -3.43
CA THR A 152 15.81 17.93 -3.12
C THR A 152 14.32 18.06 -2.86
N LEU A 153 13.96 18.47 -1.66
CA LEU A 153 12.59 18.82 -1.29
C LEU A 153 12.44 20.33 -1.45
N SER A 154 11.58 20.74 -2.36
CA SER A 154 11.27 22.17 -2.56
C SER A 154 10.49 22.72 -1.38
N ARG A 155 10.63 24.01 -1.13
CA ARG A 155 9.85 24.73 -0.12
C ARG A 155 8.34 24.52 -0.34
N GLY A 156 7.62 24.15 0.73
CA GLY A 156 6.18 23.92 0.69
C GLY A 156 5.77 22.69 1.48
N TRP A 157 4.53 22.28 1.32
CA TRP A 157 3.94 21.12 2.00
C TRP A 157 4.25 19.82 1.28
N TRP A 158 4.56 18.80 2.06
CA TRP A 158 4.85 17.45 1.61
C TRP A 158 4.02 16.45 2.40
N GLY A 159 3.36 15.53 1.69
CA GLY A 159 2.81 14.34 2.33
C GLY A 159 3.92 13.33 2.62
N LYS A 160 3.68 12.45 3.58
CA LYS A 160 4.59 11.37 3.97
C LYS A 160 3.87 10.04 3.89
N GLU A 161 4.57 9.05 3.35
CA GLU A 161 4.05 7.69 3.16
C GLU A 161 5.13 6.67 3.51
N PHE A 162 4.83 5.72 4.37
CA PHE A 162 5.71 4.61 4.67
C PHE A 162 5.35 3.37 3.84
N LYS A 163 6.34 2.66 3.36
CA LYS A 163 6.13 1.41 2.62
C LYS A 163 7.12 0.34 3.03
N THR A 164 6.60 -0.83 3.37
CA THR A 164 7.40 -2.04 3.47
C THR A 164 7.57 -2.66 2.09
N LYS A 165 8.79 -3.01 1.73
CA LYS A 165 9.12 -3.61 0.42
C LYS A 165 9.78 -4.97 0.62
N ALA A 166 9.34 -5.98 -0.14
CA ALA A 166 10.05 -7.25 -0.20
C ALA A 166 11.38 -7.07 -0.95
N HIS A 167 12.43 -7.75 -0.48
CA HIS A 167 13.68 -7.83 -1.21
C HIS A 167 13.48 -8.56 -2.56
N GLY A 168 14.35 -8.27 -3.55
CA GLY A 168 14.35 -8.94 -4.85
C GLY A 168 13.49 -8.29 -5.92
N ARG A 169 12.60 -7.37 -5.59
CA ARG A 169 11.93 -6.55 -6.59
C ARG A 169 12.89 -5.46 -7.08
N ASN A 170 13.00 -5.30 -8.41
CA ASN A 170 13.83 -4.25 -9.02
C ASN A 170 13.45 -2.88 -8.44
N ARG A 171 14.42 -2.22 -7.79
CA ARG A 171 14.19 -0.92 -7.14
C ARG A 171 13.83 0.17 -8.13
N ALA A 172 14.49 0.20 -9.30
CA ALA A 172 14.24 1.23 -10.31
C ALA A 172 12.79 1.13 -10.84
N GLU A 173 12.32 -0.09 -11.12
CA GLU A 173 10.91 -0.33 -11.52
C GLU A 173 9.94 0.05 -10.41
N TRP A 174 10.26 -0.30 -9.17
CA TRP A 174 9.44 0.03 -8.02
C TRP A 174 9.33 1.55 -7.81
N ILE A 175 10.46 2.28 -7.93
CA ILE A 175 10.49 3.74 -7.84
C ILE A 175 9.64 4.36 -8.96
N LYS A 176 9.83 3.90 -10.21
CA LYS A 176 9.07 4.37 -11.36
C LYS A 176 7.56 4.13 -11.18
N GLU A 177 7.17 2.96 -10.65
CA GLU A 177 5.77 2.67 -10.34
C GLU A 177 5.20 3.70 -9.36
N TRP A 178 5.94 4.04 -8.29
CA TRP A 178 5.47 5.04 -7.31
C TRP A 178 5.40 6.46 -7.88
N GLN A 179 6.33 6.83 -8.75
CA GLN A 179 6.29 8.12 -9.43
C GLN A 179 5.05 8.29 -10.33
N THR A 180 4.47 7.19 -10.82
CA THR A 180 3.30 7.21 -11.70
C THR A 180 2.01 6.75 -11.02
N LYS A 181 2.07 6.30 -9.77
CA LYS A 181 0.95 5.66 -9.08
C LYS A 181 -0.14 6.66 -8.71
N ARG A 182 -1.38 6.34 -9.03
CA ARG A 182 -2.56 7.15 -8.70
C ARG A 182 -2.78 7.35 -7.20
N GLN A 183 -2.21 6.48 -6.35
CA GLN A 183 -2.25 6.69 -4.89
C GLN A 183 -1.63 8.03 -4.50
N ALA A 184 -0.50 8.43 -5.11
CA ALA A 184 0.11 9.72 -4.85
C ALA A 184 -0.81 10.89 -5.29
N ASP A 185 -1.54 10.73 -6.40
CA ASP A 185 -2.49 11.74 -6.86
C ASP A 185 -3.64 11.95 -5.87
N PHE A 186 -4.22 10.85 -5.34
CA PHE A 186 -5.23 10.92 -4.27
C PHE A 186 -4.68 11.64 -3.04
N GLN A 187 -3.48 11.31 -2.61
CA GLN A 187 -2.85 11.89 -1.42
C GLN A 187 -2.55 13.38 -1.60
N ILE A 188 -2.01 13.79 -2.76
CA ILE A 188 -1.73 15.20 -3.04
C ILE A 188 -3.02 16.02 -3.09
N LEU A 189 -4.04 15.55 -3.82
CA LEU A 189 -5.33 16.23 -3.93
C LEU A 189 -6.01 16.38 -2.55
N ALA A 190 -5.98 15.32 -1.74
CA ALA A 190 -6.57 15.34 -0.42
C ALA A 190 -5.83 16.29 0.53
N LEU A 191 -4.49 16.31 0.48
CA LEU A 191 -3.69 17.23 1.30
C LEU A 191 -3.90 18.68 0.85
N GLN A 192 -3.95 18.97 -0.45
CA GLN A 192 -4.24 20.32 -0.96
C GLN A 192 -5.58 20.83 -0.44
N GLU A 193 -6.63 20.01 -0.51
CA GLU A 193 -7.95 20.40 -0.04
C GLU A 193 -7.99 20.57 1.48
N HIS A 194 -7.34 19.68 2.22
CA HIS A 194 -7.21 19.82 3.67
C HIS A 194 -6.54 21.13 4.07
N LEU A 195 -5.45 21.49 3.42
CA LEU A 195 -4.75 22.74 3.69
C LEU A 195 -5.60 23.97 3.33
N ARG A 196 -6.29 23.93 2.18
CA ARG A 196 -7.23 24.98 1.75
C ARG A 196 -8.35 25.23 2.77
N LEU A 197 -8.94 24.15 3.29
CA LEU A 197 -10.03 24.25 4.28
C LEU A 197 -9.54 24.75 5.65
N ASN A 198 -8.30 24.48 5.99
CA ASN A 198 -7.71 24.88 7.27
C ASN A 198 -6.86 26.18 7.17
N GLU A 199 -6.86 26.86 6.02
CA GLU A 199 -6.08 28.06 5.78
C GLU A 199 -6.32 29.14 6.85
N LYS A 200 -7.56 29.31 7.32
CA LYS A 200 -7.92 30.23 8.40
C LYS A 200 -7.30 29.89 9.77
N HIS A 201 -6.94 28.65 10.00
CA HIS A 201 -6.23 28.21 11.21
C HIS A 201 -4.72 28.28 11.07
N MET A 202 -4.23 28.48 9.84
CA MET A 202 -2.83 28.55 9.47
C MET A 202 -2.29 30.00 9.45
N ASP A 203 -3.12 31.00 9.78
CA ASP A 203 -2.74 32.42 9.87
C ASP A 203 -1.55 32.71 10.82
N ARG A 204 -1.16 31.70 11.63
CA ARG A 204 0.06 31.76 12.47
C ARG A 204 1.36 31.48 11.74
N LEU A 205 1.27 31.06 10.49
CA LEU A 205 2.43 30.68 9.67
C LEU A 205 2.68 31.72 8.57
N ASP A 206 2.64 33.00 8.91
CA ASP A 206 3.04 34.19 8.12
C ASP A 206 3.12 33.94 6.60
N GLY A 207 1.97 33.83 5.92
CA GLY A 207 1.91 33.75 4.46
C GLY A 207 2.52 32.48 3.84
N LEU A 208 2.55 31.35 4.58
CA LEU A 208 3.01 30.08 4.04
C LEU A 208 2.13 29.63 2.89
N ASN A 209 2.78 29.34 1.77
CA ASN A 209 2.15 28.84 0.57
C ASN A 209 1.46 27.48 0.88
N THR A 210 0.18 27.35 0.58
CA THR A 210 -0.60 26.11 0.72
C THR A 210 -0.29 25.09 -0.38
N THR A 211 0.70 25.35 -1.21
CA THR A 211 1.08 24.47 -2.31
C THR A 211 1.68 23.16 -1.78
N VAL A 212 1.07 22.05 -2.17
CA VAL A 212 1.61 20.71 -1.92
C VAL A 212 2.59 20.37 -3.04
N GLN A 213 3.83 20.12 -2.66
CA GLN A 213 4.92 19.83 -3.60
C GLN A 213 4.92 18.35 -4.05
N GLY A 214 4.48 17.45 -3.19
CA GLY A 214 4.45 16.02 -3.49
C GLY A 214 4.34 15.15 -2.25
N ILE A 215 4.66 13.87 -2.44
CA ILE A 215 4.70 12.86 -1.38
C ILE A 215 6.14 12.35 -1.23
N LEU A 216 6.66 12.37 -0.01
CA LEU A 216 7.90 11.71 0.38
C LEU A 216 7.58 10.27 0.80
N ILE A 217 8.06 9.31 0.03
CA ILE A 217 7.83 7.88 0.28
C ILE A 217 9.07 7.33 0.97
N CYS A 218 8.88 6.88 2.20
CA CYS A 218 9.90 6.29 3.05
C CYS A 218 9.80 4.76 2.97
N VAL A 219 10.81 4.11 2.44
CA VAL A 219 10.79 2.68 2.14
C VAL A 219 11.62 1.90 3.15
N LEU A 220 10.99 0.90 3.76
CA LEU A 220 11.62 -0.07 4.64
C LEU A 220 11.70 -1.40 3.89
N GLU A 221 12.86 -1.70 3.30
CA GLU A 221 13.07 -2.94 2.55
C GLU A 221 13.48 -4.06 3.50
N LYS A 222 12.71 -5.15 3.50
CA LYS A 222 12.98 -6.34 4.30
C LYS A 222 14.37 -6.88 3.99
N PRO A 223 15.11 -7.38 4.99
CA PRO A 223 16.31 -8.13 4.73
C PRO A 223 15.98 -9.35 3.87
N HIS A 224 16.91 -9.72 3.01
CA HIS A 224 16.77 -10.96 2.25
C HIS A 224 17.06 -12.14 3.17
N GLU A 225 16.07 -12.99 3.39
CA GLU A 225 16.34 -14.34 3.89
C GLU A 225 17.04 -15.13 2.78
N TYR A 226 18.33 -15.22 2.90
CA TYR A 226 19.11 -16.05 1.99
C TYR A 226 18.99 -17.49 2.46
N VAL A 227 18.10 -18.25 1.86
CA VAL A 227 18.13 -19.70 1.95
C VAL A 227 19.20 -20.17 0.94
N PRO A 228 20.34 -20.69 1.44
CA PRO A 228 21.41 -21.12 0.56
C PRO A 228 20.91 -22.26 -0.32
N LYS A 229 21.02 -22.05 -1.63
CA LYS A 229 20.72 -23.08 -2.63
C LYS A 229 21.99 -23.76 -3.10
N ARG A 230 21.88 -25.05 -3.36
CA ARG A 230 22.95 -25.83 -3.95
C ARG A 230 22.47 -26.52 -5.20
N LYS A 231 23.33 -26.49 -6.20
CA LYS A 231 23.11 -27.22 -7.44
C LYS A 231 23.58 -28.66 -7.28
N CYS A 232 22.69 -29.61 -7.57
CA CYS A 232 23.08 -31.02 -7.57
C CYS A 232 23.98 -31.31 -8.78
N ALA A 233 25.09 -31.98 -8.57
CA ALA A 233 26.04 -32.34 -9.63
C ALA A 233 25.41 -33.28 -10.68
N LYS A 234 24.46 -34.15 -10.27
CA LYS A 234 23.82 -35.13 -11.15
C LYS A 234 22.59 -34.60 -11.86
N CYS A 235 21.56 -34.15 -11.09
CA CYS A 235 20.30 -33.70 -11.73
C CYS A 235 20.32 -32.22 -12.13
N ARG A 236 21.36 -31.47 -11.76
CA ARG A 236 21.56 -30.04 -12.01
C ARG A 236 20.46 -29.12 -11.48
N GLY A 237 19.52 -29.64 -10.68
CA GLY A 237 18.51 -28.83 -10.01
C GLY A 237 19.10 -28.03 -8.85
N ASP A 238 18.58 -26.81 -8.64
CA ASP A 238 18.91 -25.95 -7.51
C ASP A 238 17.93 -26.17 -6.37
N TYR A 239 18.40 -26.69 -5.25
CA TYR A 239 17.57 -26.97 -4.06
C TYR A 239 18.09 -26.22 -2.85
N ASP A 240 17.19 -25.85 -1.97
CA ASP A 240 17.54 -25.25 -0.68
C ASP A 240 18.44 -26.21 0.11
N LEU A 241 19.52 -25.67 0.68
CA LEU A 241 20.51 -26.50 1.38
C LEU A 241 19.89 -27.34 2.50
N GLN A 242 18.88 -26.80 3.19
CA GLN A 242 18.14 -27.48 4.25
C GLN A 242 17.32 -28.70 3.77
N LEU A 243 17.05 -28.81 2.45
CA LEU A 243 16.34 -29.96 1.88
C LEU A 243 17.28 -31.14 1.62
N TYR A 244 18.61 -30.93 1.65
CA TYR A 244 19.57 -32.00 1.51
C TYR A 244 19.62 -32.84 2.79
N ARG A 245 19.43 -34.14 2.63
CA ARG A 245 19.47 -35.07 3.76
C ARG A 245 20.95 -35.39 4.14
N PRO A 246 21.34 -35.16 5.41
CA PRO A 246 22.70 -35.50 5.84
C PRO A 246 22.93 -37.01 5.77
N MET A 247 24.10 -37.42 5.33
CA MET A 247 24.56 -38.77 5.18
C MET A 247 25.95 -38.86 5.84
N GLU A 248 26.43 -40.09 6.13
CA GLU A 248 27.73 -40.32 6.78
C GLU A 248 28.90 -39.64 6.07
N HIS A 249 28.89 -39.61 4.71
CA HIS A 249 29.94 -39.05 3.89
C HIS A 249 29.46 -37.92 2.96
N GLY A 250 28.52 -37.09 3.41
CA GLY A 250 28.03 -35.96 2.60
C GLY A 250 26.56 -35.71 2.77
N PHE A 251 25.90 -35.25 1.69
CA PHE A 251 24.50 -34.90 1.68
C PHE A 251 23.79 -35.46 0.47
N ALA A 252 22.67 -36.12 0.66
CA ALA A 252 21.84 -36.66 -0.44
C ALA A 252 20.93 -35.57 -1.03
N CYS A 253 20.92 -35.46 -2.35
CA CYS A 253 20.07 -34.55 -3.10
C CYS A 253 18.58 -34.90 -2.88
N PRO A 254 17.70 -33.91 -2.61
CA PRO A 254 16.28 -34.15 -2.37
C PRO A 254 15.51 -34.73 -3.57
N ALA A 255 16.02 -34.56 -4.79
CA ALA A 255 15.35 -35.01 -5.98
C ALA A 255 15.90 -36.30 -6.61
N CYS A 256 17.16 -36.64 -6.39
CA CYS A 256 17.78 -37.79 -7.05
C CYS A 256 18.62 -38.67 -6.11
N ASP A 257 18.58 -38.41 -4.81
CA ASP A 257 19.31 -39.11 -3.74
C ASP A 257 20.83 -39.26 -3.95
N THR A 258 21.40 -38.57 -4.93
CA THR A 258 22.85 -38.60 -5.15
C THR A 258 23.56 -37.97 -3.97
N VAL A 259 24.44 -38.72 -3.31
CA VAL A 259 25.31 -38.22 -2.22
C VAL A 259 26.45 -37.43 -2.87
N GLN A 260 26.66 -36.24 -2.37
CA GLN A 260 27.78 -35.39 -2.78
C GLN A 260 28.39 -34.70 -1.58
N GLU A 261 29.70 -34.53 -1.61
CA GLU A 261 30.39 -33.71 -0.64
C GLU A 261 29.96 -32.25 -0.84
N LEU A 262 29.50 -31.66 0.25
CA LEU A 262 29.25 -30.22 0.24
C LEU A 262 30.51 -29.54 0.78
N SER A 263 31.13 -28.71 -0.03
CA SER A 263 32.20 -27.82 0.48
C SER A 263 31.65 -27.00 1.67
N PRO A 264 32.50 -26.64 2.64
CA PRO A 264 32.05 -25.87 3.80
C PRO A 264 31.23 -24.66 3.35
N TYR A 265 30.02 -24.58 3.87
CA TYR A 265 29.15 -23.44 3.59
C TYR A 265 29.70 -22.22 4.33
N ILE A 266 30.04 -21.19 3.59
CA ILE A 266 30.29 -19.88 4.17
C ILE A 266 28.92 -19.16 4.20
N PRO A 267 28.30 -18.97 5.38
CA PRO A 267 27.07 -18.22 5.47
C PRO A 267 27.28 -16.84 4.86
N LYS A 268 26.52 -16.48 3.81
CA LYS A 268 26.45 -15.08 3.43
C LYS A 268 25.80 -14.37 4.59
N VAL A 269 26.46 -13.35 5.11
CA VAL A 269 25.93 -12.49 6.16
C VAL A 269 24.50 -12.08 5.78
N PRO A 270 23.50 -12.28 6.65
CA PRO A 270 22.15 -11.84 6.39
C PRO A 270 22.21 -10.38 5.95
N LYS A 271 21.59 -10.05 4.83
CA LYS A 271 21.56 -8.66 4.40
C LYS A 271 20.79 -7.86 5.45
N ILE A 272 21.40 -6.77 5.88
CA ILE A 272 20.78 -5.80 6.80
C ILE A 272 19.57 -5.19 6.08
N PRO A 273 18.47 -4.87 6.79
CA PRO A 273 17.37 -4.10 6.21
C PRO A 273 17.88 -2.85 5.50
N GLU A 274 17.35 -2.55 4.36
CA GLU A 274 17.74 -1.36 3.62
C GLU A 274 16.61 -0.33 3.70
N TYR A 275 16.99 0.93 3.81
CA TYR A 275 16.07 2.04 3.95
C TYR A 275 16.40 3.09 2.92
N PHE A 276 15.39 3.53 2.16
CA PHE A 276 15.57 4.60 1.19
C PHE A 276 14.32 5.47 1.08
N ARG A 277 14.49 6.64 0.47
CA ARG A 277 13.42 7.62 0.27
C ARG A 277 13.34 7.98 -1.20
N VAL A 278 12.14 8.22 -1.66
CA VAL A 278 11.85 8.70 -3.02
C VAL A 278 10.72 9.72 -2.96
N THR A 279 10.61 10.54 -3.98
CA THR A 279 9.54 11.53 -4.09
C THR A 279 8.60 11.18 -5.24
N ALA A 280 7.31 11.46 -5.05
CA ALA A 280 6.32 11.50 -6.11
C ALA A 280 5.75 12.91 -6.17
N THR A 281 6.11 13.65 -7.22
CA THR A 281 5.66 15.02 -7.47
C THR A 281 4.69 15.06 -8.62
N ARG A 282 3.81 16.06 -8.65
CA ARG A 282 2.87 16.33 -9.74
C ARG A 282 2.81 17.83 -9.99
N ASP A 283 2.83 18.21 -11.24
CA ASP A 283 2.44 19.56 -11.63
C ASP A 283 0.91 19.73 -11.66
N SER A 284 0.44 20.96 -11.84
CA SER A 284 -0.98 21.29 -11.83
C SER A 284 -1.75 20.63 -12.98
N GLU A 285 -1.12 20.45 -14.13
CA GLU A 285 -1.74 19.79 -15.28
C GLU A 285 -1.93 18.29 -15.01
N GLN A 286 -0.90 17.62 -14.50
CA GLN A 286 -0.95 16.22 -14.10
C GLN A 286 -2.04 15.97 -13.05
N LEU A 287 -2.15 16.84 -12.03
CA LEU A 287 -3.19 16.73 -11.01
C LEU A 287 -4.58 16.99 -11.59
N SER A 288 -4.73 17.93 -12.51
CA SER A 288 -5.99 18.19 -13.20
C SER A 288 -6.45 16.99 -14.04
N VAL A 289 -5.52 16.37 -14.78
CA VAL A 289 -5.79 15.14 -15.53
C VAL A 289 -6.17 14.02 -14.58
N ALA A 290 -5.39 13.80 -13.51
CA ALA A 290 -5.66 12.79 -12.53
C ALA A 290 -7.04 12.95 -11.88
N LYS A 291 -7.40 14.19 -11.48
CA LYS A 291 -8.72 14.47 -10.89
C LYS A 291 -9.84 14.14 -11.86
N ARG A 292 -9.72 14.48 -13.15
CA ARG A 292 -10.73 14.13 -14.16
C ARG A 292 -10.89 12.62 -14.33
N GLU A 293 -9.79 11.88 -14.40
CA GLU A 293 -9.83 10.41 -14.53
C GLU A 293 -10.43 9.74 -13.29
N ILE A 294 -10.05 10.19 -12.09
CA ILE A 294 -10.62 9.70 -10.83
C ILE A 294 -12.13 9.99 -10.80
N THR A 295 -12.54 11.19 -11.18
CA THR A 295 -13.94 11.60 -11.24
C THR A 295 -14.75 10.74 -12.22
N ALA A 296 -14.22 10.47 -13.41
CA ALA A 296 -14.90 9.63 -14.40
C ALA A 296 -15.13 8.19 -13.88
N VAL A 297 -14.14 7.63 -13.17
CA VAL A 297 -14.28 6.32 -12.54
C VAL A 297 -15.28 6.36 -11.38
N ALA A 298 -15.22 7.41 -10.55
CA ALA A 298 -16.14 7.59 -9.43
C ALA A 298 -17.61 7.66 -9.86
N ILE A 299 -17.90 8.33 -10.98
CA ILE A 299 -19.25 8.37 -11.59
C ILE A 299 -19.70 6.95 -12.00
N ARG A 300 -18.82 6.19 -12.64
CA ARG A 300 -19.14 4.79 -13.03
C ARG A 300 -19.40 3.91 -11.82
N MET A 301 -18.59 4.05 -10.76
CA MET A 301 -18.79 3.34 -9.49
C MET A 301 -20.16 3.71 -8.88
N ASP A 302 -20.49 4.99 -8.82
CA ASP A 302 -21.75 5.47 -8.27
C ASP A 302 -22.96 5.02 -9.10
N ARG A 303 -22.84 5.02 -10.41
CA ARG A 303 -23.83 4.46 -11.31
C ARG A 303 -24.06 2.96 -11.03
N MET A 304 -22.98 2.21 -10.85
CA MET A 304 -23.07 0.78 -10.56
C MET A 304 -23.72 0.50 -9.20
N ARG A 305 -23.54 1.40 -8.19
CA ARG A 305 -24.28 1.33 -6.92
C ARG A 305 -25.78 1.46 -7.10
N GLY A 306 -26.21 2.43 -7.93
CA GLY A 306 -27.62 2.74 -8.14
C GLY A 306 -28.35 1.77 -9.08
N GLU A 307 -27.68 1.31 -10.11
CA GLU A 307 -28.28 0.54 -11.20
C GLU A 307 -27.94 -0.98 -11.13
N GLY A 308 -26.97 -1.37 -10.31
CA GLY A 308 -26.54 -2.75 -10.13
C GLY A 308 -25.29 -3.13 -10.94
N MET A 309 -24.80 -4.33 -10.72
CA MET A 309 -23.54 -4.85 -11.25
C MET A 309 -23.53 -4.95 -12.79
N GLU A 310 -24.68 -5.12 -13.40
CA GLU A 310 -24.84 -5.41 -14.83
C GLU A 310 -24.54 -4.20 -15.75
N VAL A 311 -24.48 -2.98 -15.20
CA VAL A 311 -24.18 -1.78 -16.00
C VAL A 311 -22.72 -1.69 -16.44
N GLU A 312 -21.86 -2.48 -15.85
CA GLU A 312 -20.44 -2.58 -16.20
C GLU A 312 -20.07 -4.01 -16.58
N GLN A 313 -19.15 -4.14 -17.51
CA GLN A 313 -18.67 -5.45 -17.93
C GLN A 313 -17.56 -5.95 -16.99
N PRO A 314 -17.53 -7.27 -16.67
CA PRO A 314 -16.43 -7.85 -15.93
C PRO A 314 -15.14 -7.82 -16.77
N ASN A 315 -14.02 -7.51 -16.12
CA ASN A 315 -12.73 -7.66 -16.78
C ASN A 315 -12.27 -9.12 -16.72
N ARG A 316 -12.59 -9.89 -17.76
CA ARG A 316 -12.24 -11.32 -17.84
C ARG A 316 -10.74 -11.57 -17.86
N ASP A 317 -9.95 -10.66 -18.44
CA ASP A 317 -8.50 -10.79 -18.46
C ASP A 317 -7.91 -10.67 -17.04
N ALA A 318 -8.49 -9.82 -16.21
CA ALA A 318 -8.11 -9.71 -14.80
C ALA A 318 -8.41 -10.99 -14.00
N CYS A 319 -9.40 -11.78 -14.40
CA CYS A 319 -9.70 -13.07 -13.75
C CYS A 319 -8.59 -14.11 -13.96
N VAL A 320 -7.89 -14.07 -15.09
CA VAL A 320 -6.91 -15.08 -15.49
C VAL A 320 -5.47 -14.56 -15.34
N ASN A 321 -5.23 -13.31 -15.69
CA ASN A 321 -3.90 -12.72 -15.84
C ASN A 321 -3.59 -11.65 -14.77
N ASN A 322 -4.03 -11.84 -13.52
CA ASN A 322 -3.70 -10.86 -12.48
C ASN A 322 -2.20 -10.86 -12.17
N VAL A 323 -1.70 -9.71 -11.69
CA VAL A 323 -0.27 -9.46 -11.36
C VAL A 323 0.31 -10.52 -10.41
N TYR A 324 -0.52 -11.18 -9.62
CA TYR A 324 -0.11 -12.18 -8.65
C TYR A 324 -0.18 -13.61 -9.21
N ARG A 325 -0.57 -13.80 -10.48
CA ARG A 325 -0.81 -15.12 -11.11
C ARG A 325 -1.76 -16.01 -10.29
N ARG A 326 -2.67 -15.41 -9.54
CA ARG A 326 -3.69 -16.08 -8.76
C ARG A 326 -5.04 -15.90 -9.44
N GLN A 327 -5.87 -16.94 -9.38
CA GLN A 327 -7.25 -16.87 -9.84
C GLN A 327 -7.99 -15.73 -9.11
N CYS A 328 -8.81 -14.98 -9.84
CA CYS A 328 -9.65 -13.96 -9.23
C CYS A 328 -10.58 -14.61 -8.19
N ALA A 329 -10.66 -14.01 -7.01
CA ALA A 329 -11.49 -14.51 -5.93
C ALA A 329 -12.97 -14.74 -6.32
N TYR A 330 -13.48 -13.94 -7.27
CA TYR A 330 -14.88 -13.97 -7.70
C TYR A 330 -15.07 -14.58 -9.09
N MET A 331 -14.06 -15.25 -9.65
CA MET A 331 -14.14 -15.79 -11.02
C MET A 331 -15.24 -16.81 -11.18
N GLU A 332 -15.36 -17.77 -10.26
CA GLU A 332 -16.35 -18.84 -10.37
C GLU A 332 -17.80 -18.33 -10.31
N PRO A 333 -18.20 -17.50 -9.31
CA PRO A 333 -19.54 -16.92 -9.31
C PRO A 333 -19.84 -16.14 -10.60
N HIS A 334 -18.91 -15.33 -11.07
CA HIS A 334 -19.09 -14.51 -12.28
C HIS A 334 -19.13 -15.33 -13.57
N THR A 335 -18.46 -16.47 -13.61
CA THR A 335 -18.40 -17.31 -14.81
C THR A 335 -19.60 -18.25 -14.92
N TYR A 336 -20.07 -18.77 -13.80
CA TYR A 336 -21.11 -19.80 -13.77
C TYR A 336 -22.48 -19.31 -13.31
N GLY A 337 -22.65 -17.98 -13.17
CA GLY A 337 -23.94 -17.37 -12.81
C GLY A 337 -24.35 -17.61 -11.34
N GLY A 338 -23.41 -18.02 -10.50
CA GLY A 338 -23.61 -18.10 -9.04
C GLY A 338 -23.56 -16.72 -8.38
N THR A 339 -24.04 -16.64 -7.13
CA THR A 339 -23.91 -15.45 -6.30
C THR A 339 -22.99 -15.76 -5.12
N THR A 340 -22.16 -14.78 -4.74
CA THR A 340 -21.30 -14.91 -3.55
C THR A 340 -22.10 -15.04 -2.26
N ALA A 341 -23.33 -14.51 -2.23
CA ALA A 341 -24.21 -14.53 -1.06
C ALA A 341 -24.65 -15.96 -0.64
N THR A 342 -24.71 -16.89 -1.59
CA THR A 342 -25.13 -18.28 -1.33
C THR A 342 -23.96 -19.27 -1.31
N ASP A 343 -22.77 -18.84 -1.66
CA ASP A 343 -21.58 -19.69 -1.71
C ASP A 343 -20.87 -19.71 -0.35
N ALA A 344 -20.77 -20.89 0.26
CA ALA A 344 -20.15 -21.09 1.58
C ALA A 344 -18.65 -20.69 1.66
N ARG A 345 -17.99 -20.45 0.51
CA ARG A 345 -16.62 -19.97 0.44
C ARG A 345 -16.50 -18.46 0.76
N TYR A 346 -17.61 -17.73 0.71
CA TYR A 346 -17.64 -16.31 0.97
C TYR A 346 -18.30 -16.00 2.30
N GLU A 347 -17.90 -14.88 2.88
CA GLU A 347 -18.49 -14.35 4.11
C GLU A 347 -18.67 -12.84 3.96
N LYS A 348 -19.63 -12.28 4.68
CA LYS A 348 -19.74 -10.82 4.78
C LYS A 348 -18.55 -10.25 5.51
N ILE A 349 -18.00 -9.19 4.94
CA ILE A 349 -16.97 -8.41 5.61
C ILE A 349 -17.61 -7.75 6.83
N ASP A 350 -17.00 -7.91 7.98
CA ASP A 350 -17.38 -7.15 9.16
C ASP A 350 -17.06 -5.67 8.90
N ALA A 351 -18.11 -4.85 8.77
CA ALA A 351 -17.98 -3.42 8.49
C ALA A 351 -17.13 -2.70 9.54
N THR A 352 -17.09 -3.19 10.78
CA THR A 352 -16.25 -2.64 11.83
C THR A 352 -14.75 -2.82 11.57
N LYS A 353 -14.38 -3.79 10.74
CA LYS A 353 -12.99 -4.03 10.32
C LYS A 353 -12.55 -3.15 9.14
N TYR A 354 -13.50 -2.55 8.42
CA TYR A 354 -13.25 -1.57 7.36
C TYR A 354 -13.16 -0.16 7.94
N ARG A 355 -12.29 0.02 8.93
CA ARG A 355 -12.10 1.30 9.66
C ARG A 355 -11.75 2.51 8.78
N GLY A 356 -11.50 2.33 7.50
CA GLY A 356 -11.28 3.45 6.58
C GLY A 356 -12.55 4.17 6.11
N LEU A 357 -13.73 3.55 6.26
CA LEU A 357 -15.00 4.09 5.76
C LEU A 357 -16.02 4.42 6.85
N VAL A 358 -15.88 3.87 8.06
CA VAL A 358 -16.89 3.96 9.13
C VAL A 358 -16.71 5.18 10.02
N ASP A 359 -15.51 5.74 10.13
CA ASP A 359 -15.24 6.87 11.03
C ASP A 359 -15.57 8.26 10.41
N ILE A 360 -16.37 8.29 9.33
CA ILE A 360 -16.72 9.53 8.60
C ILE A 360 -18.22 9.86 8.73
N THR A 361 -18.98 9.05 9.47
CA THR A 361 -20.36 9.40 9.88
C THR A 361 -20.34 10.04 11.25
#